data_21d20e529b2e8d96f7b7547ba3f35c33
#
_entry.id   21d20e529b2e8d96f7b7547ba3f35c33
#
_cell.length_a   1.000
_cell.length_b   1.000
_cell.length_c   1.000
_cell.angle_alpha   90.00
_cell.angle_beta   90.00
_cell.angle_gamma   90.00
#
_symmetry.space_group_name_H-M   'P 1'
#
loop_
_entity.id
_entity.type
_entity.pdbx_description
1 polymer ?
#
loop_
_entity_poly.entity_id
_entity_poly.type
_entity_poly.pdbx_seq_one_letter_code
_entity_poly.pdbx_strand_id
1 'polypeptide(L)'
;MDGAATLPLALLVLGNLLAVMPLSVAMQRHGRRPALMLGAAVGVAGGLLCAVALQQGSFALLCLGATAIGVYQASSGFYRHAALEAVEPQRRGRAAAWVVGGGVCAAVLAPPLAVGSRDALAVPFAGAYLVIAALAALGLLTVSRLPRGGAAAPRPAPGALRLLMARPGLRAAVLMTAIGHGLMILVMNATPLAMDACGFSTASAATVIQWHVIGMFLPAFFAGPLVDRFGARRVAAVGAAAIAASACTALSGVEMAHFFASSLLLGLGWNLMLIAGTTLLAENHAPQERGAAQALMELCNGATAVAMSFGSGALLAGVGWTAINLAALPLLALACAALWVRKAKPLMA
;
A
#
# COMPACT_ATOMS: atom_id res chain seq x y z
N MET A 1 -2.51 15.77 -21.15
CA MET A 1 -2.28 14.44 -20.49
C MET A 1 -3.64 13.77 -20.38
N ASP A 2 -3.75 12.56 -20.89
CA ASP A 2 -5.03 11.84 -20.87
C ASP A 2 -5.33 11.38 -19.44
N GLY A 3 -6.53 11.72 -18.92
CA GLY A 3 -6.97 11.30 -17.59
C GLY A 3 -7.02 9.78 -17.39
N ALA A 4 -6.91 9.00 -18.47
CA ALA A 4 -6.84 7.56 -18.46
C ALA A 4 -5.42 6.99 -18.20
N ALA A 5 -4.37 7.82 -18.14
CA ALA A 5 -2.98 7.36 -17.99
C ALA A 5 -2.76 6.51 -16.72
N THR A 6 -3.51 6.76 -15.65
CA THR A 6 -3.44 6.02 -14.39
C THR A 6 -4.40 4.83 -14.30
N LEU A 7 -5.23 4.59 -15.33
CA LEU A 7 -6.25 3.54 -15.29
C LEU A 7 -5.68 2.13 -15.04
N PRO A 8 -4.58 1.67 -15.70
CA PRO A 8 -4.01 0.37 -15.42
C PRO A 8 -3.58 0.23 -13.95
N LEU A 9 -3.01 1.28 -13.37
CA LEU A 9 -2.58 1.32 -11.98
C LEU A 9 -3.78 1.30 -11.02
N ALA A 10 -4.84 2.03 -11.34
CA ALA A 10 -6.08 2.03 -10.57
C ALA A 10 -6.76 0.65 -10.58
N LEU A 11 -6.77 -0.02 -11.74
CA LEU A 11 -7.29 -1.38 -11.87
C LEU A 11 -6.43 -2.42 -11.16
N LEU A 12 -5.12 -2.23 -11.07
CA LEU A 12 -4.24 -3.04 -10.22
C LEU A 12 -4.66 -2.92 -8.75
N VAL A 13 -4.86 -1.69 -8.24
CA VAL A 13 -5.30 -1.46 -6.85
C VAL A 13 -6.70 -2.02 -6.61
N LEU A 14 -7.60 -1.89 -7.58
CA LEU A 14 -8.95 -2.50 -7.52
C LEU A 14 -8.86 -4.03 -7.51
N GLY A 15 -8.05 -4.62 -8.36
CA GLY A 15 -7.79 -6.07 -8.40
C GLY A 15 -7.27 -6.60 -7.07
N ASN A 16 -6.37 -5.86 -6.43
CA ASN A 16 -5.89 -6.14 -5.08
C ASN A 16 -7.06 -6.15 -4.08
N LEU A 17 -7.83 -5.07 -4.00
CA LEU A 17 -8.94 -4.95 -3.05
C LEU A 17 -9.97 -6.08 -3.23
N LEU A 18 -10.39 -6.34 -4.47
CA LEU A 18 -11.38 -7.37 -4.78
C LEU A 18 -10.88 -8.79 -4.49
N ALA A 19 -9.56 -9.03 -4.59
CA ALA A 19 -8.97 -10.35 -4.39
C ALA A 19 -8.75 -10.72 -2.92
N VAL A 20 -8.62 -9.76 -2.00
CA VAL A 20 -8.34 -10.02 -0.57
C VAL A 20 -9.35 -10.98 0.04
N MET A 21 -10.64 -10.73 -0.14
CA MET A 21 -11.70 -11.58 0.44
C MET A 21 -11.78 -12.97 -0.21
N PRO A 22 -11.82 -13.12 -1.55
CA PRO A 22 -11.78 -14.42 -2.20
C PRO A 22 -10.55 -15.25 -1.82
N LEU A 23 -9.36 -14.65 -1.78
CA LEU A 23 -8.13 -15.32 -1.37
C LEU A 23 -8.19 -15.76 0.09
N SER A 24 -8.69 -14.93 0.99
CA SER A 24 -8.90 -15.29 2.40
C SER A 24 -9.83 -16.49 2.53
N VAL A 25 -10.96 -16.52 1.80
CA VAL A 25 -11.89 -17.65 1.77
C VAL A 25 -11.25 -18.89 1.15
N ALA A 26 -10.49 -18.74 0.06
CA ALA A 26 -9.77 -19.85 -0.55
C ALA A 26 -8.74 -20.46 0.42
N MET A 27 -8.01 -19.64 1.18
CA MET A 27 -7.09 -20.11 2.22
C MET A 27 -7.81 -20.88 3.33
N GLN A 28 -9.03 -20.47 3.70
CA GLN A 28 -9.84 -21.17 4.69
C GLN A 28 -10.34 -22.53 4.20
N ARG A 29 -10.74 -22.63 2.92
CA ARG A 29 -11.34 -23.84 2.35
C ARG A 29 -10.29 -24.86 1.89
N HIS A 30 -9.23 -24.39 1.24
CA HIS A 30 -8.26 -25.24 0.55
C HIS A 30 -6.87 -25.22 1.19
N GLY A 31 -6.70 -24.41 2.26
CA GLY A 31 -5.41 -24.18 2.88
C GLY A 31 -4.63 -23.01 2.25
N ARG A 32 -3.64 -22.49 2.98
CA ARG A 32 -2.86 -21.31 2.56
C ARG A 32 -2.03 -21.55 1.31
N ARG A 33 -1.30 -22.67 1.28
CA ARG A 33 -0.37 -22.96 0.18
C ARG A 33 -1.04 -22.91 -1.21
N PRO A 34 -2.15 -23.65 -1.51
CA PRO A 34 -2.76 -23.62 -2.84
C PRO A 34 -3.36 -22.25 -3.17
N ALA A 35 -3.93 -21.53 -2.20
CA ALA A 35 -4.47 -20.19 -2.44
C ALA A 35 -3.37 -19.16 -2.78
N LEU A 36 -2.23 -19.20 -2.08
CA LEU A 36 -1.09 -18.34 -2.36
C LEU A 36 -0.42 -18.72 -3.69
N MET A 37 -0.34 -20.02 -4.03
CA MET A 37 0.16 -20.47 -5.33
C MET A 37 -0.74 -19.99 -6.47
N LEU A 38 -2.07 -20.03 -6.30
CA LEU A 38 -3.01 -19.49 -7.29
C LEU A 38 -2.76 -18.00 -7.51
N GLY A 39 -2.63 -17.21 -6.43
CA GLY A 39 -2.33 -15.78 -6.53
C GLY A 39 -1.01 -15.50 -7.27
N ALA A 40 0.04 -16.26 -6.97
CA ALA A 40 1.33 -16.12 -7.64
C ALA A 40 1.24 -16.52 -9.14
N ALA A 41 0.52 -17.59 -9.47
CA ALA A 41 0.30 -18.00 -10.86
C ALA A 41 -0.47 -16.94 -11.66
N VAL A 42 -1.49 -16.32 -11.05
CA VAL A 42 -2.20 -15.16 -11.63
C VAL A 42 -1.24 -13.99 -11.86
N GLY A 43 -0.28 -13.76 -10.95
CA GLY A 43 0.76 -12.75 -11.12
C GLY A 43 1.67 -13.01 -12.33
N VAL A 44 2.09 -14.26 -12.51
CA VAL A 44 2.86 -14.68 -13.72
C VAL A 44 2.06 -14.39 -14.99
N ALA A 45 0.80 -14.85 -15.03
CA ALA A 45 -0.07 -14.62 -16.18
C ALA A 45 -0.31 -13.12 -16.43
N GLY A 46 -0.50 -12.33 -15.37
CA GLY A 46 -0.68 -10.87 -15.45
C GLY A 46 0.54 -10.15 -16.04
N GLY A 47 1.75 -10.49 -15.57
CA GLY A 47 2.98 -9.93 -16.12
C GLY A 47 3.20 -10.27 -17.60
N LEU A 48 2.98 -11.54 -17.98
CA LEU A 48 3.04 -11.97 -19.38
C LEU A 48 1.99 -11.27 -20.24
N LEU A 49 0.76 -11.14 -19.74
CA LEU A 49 -0.33 -10.47 -20.44
C LEU A 49 -0.02 -8.98 -20.68
N CYS A 50 0.54 -8.28 -19.69
CA CYS A 50 0.97 -6.89 -19.85
C CYS A 50 2.08 -6.76 -20.91
N ALA A 51 3.07 -7.67 -20.92
CA ALA A 51 4.14 -7.66 -21.92
C ALA A 51 3.58 -7.85 -23.35
N VAL A 52 2.63 -8.80 -23.53
CA VAL A 52 1.93 -9.02 -24.80
C VAL A 52 1.07 -7.82 -25.18
N ALA A 53 0.35 -7.24 -24.21
CA ALA A 53 -0.48 -6.06 -24.42
C ALA A 53 0.30 -4.88 -24.99
N LEU A 54 1.50 -4.62 -24.47
CA LEU A 54 2.38 -3.57 -25.00
C LEU A 54 2.85 -3.87 -26.42
N GLN A 55 3.22 -5.13 -26.71
CA GLN A 55 3.62 -5.52 -28.07
C GLN A 55 2.49 -5.36 -29.09
N GLN A 56 1.23 -5.58 -28.67
CA GLN A 56 0.05 -5.45 -29.52
C GLN A 56 -0.53 -4.03 -29.53
N GLY A 57 -0.03 -3.10 -28.70
CA GLY A 57 -0.61 -1.77 -28.52
C GLY A 57 -2.01 -1.79 -27.89
N SER A 58 -2.39 -2.87 -27.16
CA SER A 58 -3.73 -3.05 -26.62
C SER A 58 -3.84 -2.53 -25.18
N PHE A 59 -4.43 -1.34 -25.02
CA PHE A 59 -4.68 -0.75 -23.70
C PHE A 59 -5.62 -1.60 -22.83
N ALA A 60 -6.62 -2.25 -23.44
CA ALA A 60 -7.57 -3.12 -22.72
C ALA A 60 -6.87 -4.35 -22.12
N LEU A 61 -5.98 -5.00 -22.89
CA LEU A 61 -5.17 -6.11 -22.37
C LEU A 61 -4.21 -5.68 -21.28
N LEU A 62 -3.63 -4.47 -21.39
CA LEU A 62 -2.77 -3.90 -20.35
C LEU A 62 -3.56 -3.72 -19.03
N CYS A 63 -4.78 -3.19 -19.11
CA CYS A 63 -5.66 -3.04 -17.97
C CYS A 63 -6.01 -4.40 -17.33
N LEU A 64 -6.30 -5.41 -18.13
CA LEU A 64 -6.59 -6.76 -17.64
C LEU A 64 -5.38 -7.39 -16.96
N GLY A 65 -4.20 -7.27 -17.57
CA GLY A 65 -2.94 -7.74 -16.98
C GLY A 65 -2.59 -7.03 -15.68
N ALA A 66 -2.78 -5.72 -15.61
CA ALA A 66 -2.60 -4.94 -14.40
C ALA A 66 -3.54 -5.38 -13.28
N THR A 67 -4.81 -5.66 -13.59
CA THR A 67 -5.77 -6.22 -12.62
C THR A 67 -5.29 -7.57 -12.07
N ALA A 68 -4.78 -8.44 -12.92
CA ALA A 68 -4.21 -9.74 -12.52
C ALA A 68 -2.98 -9.58 -11.61
N ILE A 69 -2.10 -8.62 -11.91
CA ILE A 69 -0.98 -8.26 -11.01
C ILE A 69 -1.51 -7.79 -9.65
N GLY A 70 -2.62 -7.04 -9.63
CA GLY A 70 -3.30 -6.64 -8.39
C GLY A 70 -3.76 -7.83 -7.54
N VAL A 71 -4.31 -8.87 -8.15
CA VAL A 71 -4.67 -10.12 -7.47
C VAL A 71 -3.43 -10.78 -6.84
N TYR A 72 -2.31 -10.79 -7.56
CA TYR A 72 -1.03 -11.27 -7.02
C TYR A 72 -0.55 -10.43 -5.83
N GLN A 73 -0.68 -9.11 -5.92
CA GLN A 73 -0.32 -8.20 -4.82
C GLN A 73 -1.13 -8.50 -3.55
N ALA A 74 -2.45 -8.76 -3.67
CA ALA A 74 -3.28 -9.20 -2.56
C ALA A 74 -2.76 -10.51 -1.94
N SER A 75 -2.38 -11.48 -2.78
CA SER A 75 -1.79 -12.74 -2.33
C SER A 75 -0.47 -12.53 -1.58
N SER A 76 0.42 -11.67 -2.10
CA SER A 76 1.71 -11.38 -1.49
C SER A 76 1.59 -10.70 -0.12
N GLY A 77 0.53 -9.93 0.12
CA GLY A 77 0.21 -9.36 1.43
C GLY A 77 0.05 -10.40 2.53
N PHE A 78 -0.37 -11.61 2.19
CA PHE A 78 -0.48 -12.73 3.14
C PHE A 78 0.84 -13.46 3.40
N TYR A 79 1.91 -13.22 2.64
CA TYR A 79 3.20 -13.90 2.83
C TYR A 79 3.79 -13.62 4.22
N ARG A 80 3.61 -12.40 4.74
CA ARG A 80 4.02 -12.07 6.11
C ARG A 80 3.39 -12.99 7.15
N HIS A 81 2.09 -13.23 7.03
CA HIS A 81 1.36 -14.11 7.95
C HIS A 81 1.80 -15.57 7.78
N ALA A 82 2.03 -16.02 6.55
CA ALA A 82 2.54 -17.34 6.27
C ALA A 82 3.94 -17.54 6.84
N ALA A 83 4.81 -16.55 6.74
CA ALA A 83 6.16 -16.59 7.30
C ALA A 83 6.17 -16.70 8.85
N LEU A 84 5.28 -15.92 9.51
CA LEU A 84 5.16 -15.93 10.98
C LEU A 84 4.63 -17.26 11.52
N GLU A 85 3.82 -17.98 10.74
CA GLU A 85 3.28 -19.30 11.13
C GLU A 85 4.21 -20.45 10.77
N ALA A 86 5.10 -20.26 9.79
CA ALA A 86 6.07 -21.27 9.37
C ALA A 86 7.25 -21.44 10.36
N VAL A 87 7.35 -20.57 11.38
CA VAL A 87 8.44 -20.56 12.36
C VAL A 87 7.94 -20.75 13.78
N GLU A 88 8.80 -21.27 14.67
CA GLU A 88 8.54 -21.37 16.09
C GLU A 88 8.22 -19.99 16.72
N PRO A 89 7.39 -19.93 17.80
CA PRO A 89 6.99 -18.68 18.44
C PRO A 89 8.17 -17.77 18.80
N GLN A 90 9.30 -18.33 19.24
CA GLN A 90 10.52 -17.61 19.63
C GLN A 90 11.21 -16.92 18.44
N ARG A 91 10.96 -17.40 17.21
CA ARG A 91 11.58 -16.87 15.97
C ARG A 91 10.67 -15.94 15.17
N ARG A 92 9.43 -15.72 15.62
CA ARG A 92 8.44 -14.87 14.91
C ARG A 92 8.92 -13.44 14.72
N GLY A 93 9.56 -12.83 15.73
CA GLY A 93 10.14 -11.49 15.62
C GLY A 93 11.21 -11.41 14.51
N ARG A 94 12.07 -12.44 14.42
CA ARG A 94 13.10 -12.53 13.38
C ARG A 94 12.47 -12.71 11.99
N ALA A 95 11.44 -13.55 11.86
CA ALA A 95 10.71 -13.73 10.60
C ALA A 95 10.03 -12.43 10.14
N ALA A 96 9.42 -11.69 11.08
CA ALA A 96 8.84 -10.36 10.76
C ALA A 96 9.91 -9.38 10.25
N ALA A 97 11.08 -9.33 10.90
CA ALA A 97 12.20 -8.48 10.48
C ALA A 97 12.71 -8.83 9.07
N TRP A 98 12.79 -10.12 8.72
CA TRP A 98 13.16 -10.56 7.37
C TRP A 98 12.14 -10.10 6.30
N VAL A 99 10.85 -10.16 6.60
CA VAL A 99 9.81 -9.70 5.66
C VAL A 99 9.90 -8.18 5.44
N VAL A 100 10.09 -7.40 6.51
CA VAL A 100 10.32 -5.94 6.40
C VAL A 100 11.61 -5.65 5.63
N GLY A 101 12.68 -6.39 5.94
CA GLY A 101 13.95 -6.31 5.21
C GLY A 101 13.79 -6.58 3.70
N GLY A 102 12.93 -7.54 3.33
CA GLY A 102 12.57 -7.79 1.93
C GLY A 102 11.95 -6.57 1.25
N GLY A 103 11.13 -5.79 1.96
CA GLY A 103 10.58 -4.51 1.48
C GLY A 103 11.67 -3.47 1.18
N VAL A 104 12.68 -3.36 2.05
CA VAL A 104 13.84 -2.47 1.83
C VAL A 104 14.66 -2.96 0.62
N CYS A 105 14.91 -4.27 0.50
CA CYS A 105 15.58 -4.83 -0.67
C CYS A 105 14.81 -4.52 -1.96
N ALA A 106 13.48 -4.66 -1.94
CA ALA A 106 12.63 -4.30 -3.07
C ALA A 106 12.74 -2.81 -3.41
N ALA A 107 12.77 -1.91 -2.41
CA ALA A 107 12.94 -0.47 -2.60
C ALA A 107 14.24 -0.12 -3.33
N VAL A 108 15.32 -0.85 -3.03
CA VAL A 108 16.64 -0.63 -3.64
C VAL A 108 16.72 -1.25 -5.04
N LEU A 109 16.16 -2.44 -5.22
CA LEU A 109 16.34 -3.23 -6.45
C LEU A 109 15.28 -2.96 -7.52
N ALA A 110 14.02 -2.68 -7.14
CA ALA A 110 12.94 -2.58 -8.11
C ALA A 110 13.09 -1.40 -9.09
N PRO A 111 13.44 -0.16 -8.68
CA PRO A 111 13.60 0.95 -9.61
C PRO A 111 14.70 0.73 -10.65
N PRO A 112 15.95 0.33 -10.30
CA PRO A 112 16.98 0.05 -11.29
C PRO A 112 16.62 -1.14 -12.19
N LEU A 113 15.93 -2.17 -11.68
CA LEU A 113 15.40 -3.26 -12.50
C LEU A 113 14.37 -2.76 -13.52
N ALA A 114 13.44 -1.88 -13.08
CA ALA A 114 12.43 -1.31 -13.95
C ALA A 114 13.06 -0.43 -15.05
N VAL A 115 14.02 0.42 -14.71
CA VAL A 115 14.74 1.27 -15.67
C VAL A 115 15.59 0.42 -16.62
N GLY A 116 16.37 -0.51 -16.09
CA GLY A 116 17.27 -1.36 -16.89
C GLY A 116 16.53 -2.33 -17.82
N SER A 117 15.32 -2.75 -17.45
CA SER A 117 14.48 -3.62 -18.28
C SER A 117 13.51 -2.87 -19.20
N ARG A 118 13.40 -1.54 -19.06
CA ARG A 118 12.51 -0.70 -19.87
C ARG A 118 12.73 -0.90 -21.36
N ASP A 119 13.98 -0.79 -21.79
CA ASP A 119 14.37 -0.79 -23.19
C ASP A 119 15.07 -2.11 -23.59
N ALA A 120 14.92 -3.17 -22.77
CA ALA A 120 15.50 -4.50 -23.03
C ALA A 120 14.85 -5.23 -24.21
N LEU A 121 13.66 -4.79 -24.64
CA LEU A 121 12.92 -5.32 -25.78
C LEU A 121 12.59 -4.19 -26.75
N ALA A 122 12.21 -4.54 -27.98
CA ALA A 122 11.85 -3.58 -29.04
C ALA A 122 10.72 -2.63 -28.62
N VAL A 123 9.81 -3.08 -27.73
CA VAL A 123 8.73 -2.25 -27.20
C VAL A 123 9.08 -1.82 -25.78
N PRO A 124 9.15 -0.50 -25.49
CA PRO A 124 9.47 0.03 -24.17
C PRO A 124 8.54 -0.54 -23.08
N PHE A 125 9.11 -0.80 -21.90
CA PHE A 125 8.45 -1.38 -20.72
C PHE A 125 8.02 -2.85 -20.84
N ALA A 126 7.98 -3.47 -22.02
CA ALA A 126 7.63 -4.89 -22.15
C ALA A 126 8.59 -5.79 -21.34
N GLY A 127 9.88 -5.46 -21.30
CA GLY A 127 10.87 -6.14 -20.47
C GLY A 127 10.58 -6.01 -18.97
N ALA A 128 10.12 -4.85 -18.51
CA ALA A 128 9.78 -4.64 -17.09
C ALA A 128 8.63 -5.56 -16.65
N TYR A 129 7.61 -5.77 -17.48
CA TYR A 129 6.52 -6.71 -17.17
C TYR A 129 6.98 -8.16 -17.19
N LEU A 130 7.96 -8.54 -18.01
CA LEU A 130 8.59 -9.86 -17.95
C LEU A 130 9.36 -10.05 -16.64
N VAL A 131 10.04 -9.02 -16.13
CA VAL A 131 10.66 -9.06 -14.79
C VAL A 131 9.61 -9.29 -13.71
N ILE A 132 8.46 -8.64 -13.77
CA ILE A 132 7.33 -8.89 -12.84
C ILE A 132 6.88 -10.35 -12.93
N ALA A 133 6.72 -10.90 -14.13
CA ALA A 133 6.34 -12.30 -14.31
C ALA A 133 7.39 -13.26 -13.74
N ALA A 134 8.68 -12.99 -13.93
CA ALA A 134 9.78 -13.77 -13.39
C ALA A 134 9.82 -13.73 -11.85
N LEU A 135 9.63 -12.55 -11.24
CA LEU A 135 9.55 -12.40 -9.78
C LEU A 135 8.31 -13.09 -9.21
N ALA A 136 7.17 -13.03 -9.89
CA ALA A 136 5.97 -13.78 -9.50
C ALA A 136 6.18 -15.30 -9.59
N ALA A 137 6.91 -15.79 -10.62
CA ALA A 137 7.28 -17.19 -10.76
C ALA A 137 8.22 -17.64 -9.63
N LEU A 138 9.18 -16.81 -9.24
CA LEU A 138 10.03 -17.05 -8.06
C LEU A 138 9.18 -17.10 -6.79
N GLY A 139 8.20 -16.18 -6.64
CA GLY A 139 7.21 -16.20 -5.58
C GLY A 139 6.41 -17.52 -5.56
N LEU A 140 5.95 -17.99 -6.72
CA LEU A 140 5.25 -19.27 -6.87
C LEU A 140 6.12 -20.45 -6.41
N LEU A 141 7.38 -20.48 -6.79
CA LEU A 141 8.33 -21.51 -6.37
C LEU A 141 8.56 -21.50 -4.85
N THR A 142 8.74 -20.32 -4.26
CA THR A 142 8.95 -20.20 -2.79
C THR A 142 7.70 -20.62 -2.03
N VAL A 143 6.50 -20.17 -2.43
CA VAL A 143 5.23 -20.54 -1.80
C VAL A 143 4.95 -22.06 -1.95
N SER A 144 5.38 -22.67 -3.05
CA SER A 144 5.23 -24.13 -3.26
C SER A 144 5.98 -24.96 -2.23
N ARG A 145 6.94 -24.39 -1.50
CA ARG A 145 7.69 -25.06 -0.42
C ARG A 145 7.07 -24.87 0.97
N LEU A 146 6.00 -24.06 1.09
CA LEU A 146 5.30 -23.87 2.37
C LEU A 146 4.67 -25.19 2.85
N PRO A 147 4.62 -25.44 4.17
CA PRO A 147 3.88 -26.56 4.74
C PRO A 147 2.39 -26.52 4.32
N ARG A 148 1.78 -27.70 4.14
CA ARG A 148 0.34 -27.83 3.97
C ARG A 148 -0.29 -27.72 5.35
N GLY A 149 -1.07 -26.65 5.60
CA GLY A 149 -1.80 -26.48 6.86
C GLY A 149 -1.93 -25.01 7.24
N GLY A 150 -2.76 -24.75 8.23
CA GLY A 150 -3.05 -23.42 8.78
C GLY A 150 -4.53 -23.08 8.66
N ALA A 151 -5.26 -23.10 9.79
CA ALA A 151 -6.64 -22.64 9.83
C ALA A 151 -6.66 -21.10 9.75
N ALA A 152 -7.52 -20.56 8.90
CA ALA A 152 -7.72 -19.12 8.84
C ALA A 152 -8.61 -18.64 9.99
N ALA A 153 -8.51 -17.36 10.31
CA ALA A 153 -9.31 -16.72 11.35
C ALA A 153 -10.83 -16.78 11.02
N PRO A 154 -11.70 -16.90 12.03
CA PRO A 154 -13.14 -16.89 11.85
C PRO A 154 -13.63 -15.62 11.15
N ARG A 155 -14.71 -15.73 10.36
CA ARG A 155 -15.38 -14.57 9.75
C ARG A 155 -15.98 -13.66 10.82
N PRO A 156 -15.92 -12.31 10.62
CA PRO A 156 -16.63 -11.39 11.50
C PRO A 156 -18.14 -11.67 11.53
N ALA A 157 -18.76 -11.56 12.71
CA ALA A 157 -20.20 -11.65 12.82
C ALA A 157 -20.91 -10.53 12.03
N PRO A 158 -22.12 -10.77 11.50
CA PRO A 158 -22.91 -9.72 10.86
C PRO A 158 -23.06 -8.50 11.75
N GLY A 159 -22.84 -7.29 11.23
CA GLY A 159 -22.94 -6.03 11.99
C GLY A 159 -21.73 -5.66 12.85
N ALA A 160 -20.75 -6.55 13.05
CA ALA A 160 -19.57 -6.27 13.86
C ALA A 160 -18.80 -5.01 13.40
N LEU A 161 -18.68 -4.80 12.07
CA LEU A 161 -17.96 -3.64 11.50
C LEU A 161 -18.63 -2.31 11.91
N ARG A 162 -19.97 -2.25 11.89
CA ARG A 162 -20.71 -1.04 12.29
C ARG A 162 -20.52 -0.71 13.78
N LEU A 163 -20.55 -1.72 14.64
CA LEU A 163 -20.33 -1.56 16.08
C LEU A 163 -18.89 -1.09 16.38
N LEU A 164 -17.93 -1.59 15.65
CA LEU A 164 -16.52 -1.18 15.76
C LEU A 164 -16.35 0.29 15.36
N MET A 165 -16.93 0.72 14.23
CA MET A 165 -16.86 2.11 13.77
C MET A 165 -17.57 3.10 14.69
N ALA A 166 -18.47 2.66 15.55
CA ALA A 166 -19.09 3.53 16.58
C ALA A 166 -18.09 3.92 17.69
N ARG A 167 -16.99 3.19 17.87
CA ARG A 167 -15.98 3.47 18.91
C ARG A 167 -15.01 4.58 18.44
N PRO A 168 -14.90 5.72 19.17
CA PRO A 168 -14.08 6.86 18.74
C PRO A 168 -12.61 6.51 18.52
N GLY A 169 -12.00 5.71 19.39
CA GLY A 169 -10.60 5.31 19.26
C GLY A 169 -10.32 4.43 18.05
N LEU A 170 -11.22 3.49 17.75
CA LEU A 170 -11.09 2.61 16.58
C LEU A 170 -11.34 3.40 15.29
N ARG A 171 -12.35 4.27 15.29
CA ARG A 171 -12.61 5.18 14.17
C ARG A 171 -11.42 6.10 13.87
N ALA A 172 -10.77 6.65 14.90
CA ALA A 172 -9.58 7.46 14.75
C ALA A 172 -8.42 6.65 14.11
N ALA A 173 -8.21 5.41 14.56
CA ALA A 173 -7.21 4.52 13.98
C ALA A 173 -7.46 4.25 12.49
N VAL A 174 -8.71 3.91 12.13
CA VAL A 174 -9.10 3.64 10.73
C VAL A 174 -8.98 4.90 9.86
N LEU A 175 -9.49 6.05 10.32
CA LEU A 175 -9.38 7.30 9.56
C LEU A 175 -7.92 7.72 9.35
N MET A 176 -7.08 7.59 10.38
CA MET A 176 -5.66 7.92 10.28
C MET A 176 -4.95 7.07 9.22
N THR A 177 -5.14 5.75 9.25
CA THR A 177 -4.50 4.87 8.27
C THR A 177 -5.08 5.04 6.88
N ALA A 178 -6.41 5.16 6.74
CA ALA A 178 -7.07 5.28 5.44
C ALA A 178 -6.72 6.60 4.74
N ILE A 179 -6.74 7.74 5.46
CA ILE A 179 -6.35 9.03 4.90
C ILE A 179 -4.86 9.03 4.53
N GLY A 180 -3.99 8.56 5.45
CA GLY A 180 -2.55 8.47 5.16
C GLY A 180 -2.25 7.60 3.96
N HIS A 181 -2.90 6.44 3.84
CA HIS A 181 -2.73 5.52 2.72
C HIS A 181 -3.29 6.08 1.40
N GLY A 182 -4.48 6.67 1.45
CA GLY A 182 -5.08 7.30 0.28
C GLY A 182 -4.25 8.46 -0.26
N LEU A 183 -3.78 9.36 0.60
CA LEU A 183 -2.92 10.48 0.20
C LEU A 183 -1.59 10.00 -0.37
N MET A 184 -0.99 8.98 0.24
CA MET A 184 0.24 8.37 -0.26
C MET A 184 0.03 7.83 -1.69
N ILE A 185 -1.04 7.08 -1.95
CA ILE A 185 -1.36 6.55 -3.29
C ILE A 185 -1.63 7.68 -4.28
N LEU A 186 -2.40 8.71 -3.89
CA LEU A 186 -2.72 9.85 -4.75
C LEU A 186 -1.47 10.57 -5.23
N VAL A 187 -0.62 10.98 -4.29
CA VAL A 187 0.58 11.78 -4.60
C VAL A 187 1.64 10.93 -5.30
N MET A 188 1.87 9.68 -4.84
CA MET A 188 2.85 8.78 -5.46
C MET A 188 2.50 8.48 -6.93
N ASN A 189 1.21 8.24 -7.24
CA ASN A 189 0.79 7.99 -8.63
C ASN A 189 0.87 9.24 -9.50
N ALA A 190 0.63 10.42 -8.94
CA ALA A 190 0.70 11.69 -9.66
C ALA A 190 2.15 12.18 -9.87
N THR A 191 3.09 11.83 -8.97
CA THR A 191 4.47 12.34 -9.00
C THR A 191 5.21 12.05 -10.32
N PRO A 192 5.24 10.82 -10.87
CA PRO A 192 5.95 10.57 -12.14
C PRO A 192 5.36 11.36 -13.30
N LEU A 193 4.03 11.53 -13.33
CA LEU A 193 3.34 12.28 -14.37
C LEU A 193 3.62 13.78 -14.25
N ALA A 194 3.67 14.31 -13.01
CA ALA A 194 4.03 15.70 -12.76
C ALA A 194 5.49 15.97 -13.13
N MET A 195 6.41 15.04 -12.82
CA MET A 195 7.83 15.13 -13.21
C MET A 195 8.02 15.11 -14.73
N ASP A 196 7.30 14.23 -15.44
CA ASP A 196 7.31 14.17 -16.91
C ASP A 196 6.83 15.49 -17.52
N ALA A 197 5.76 16.06 -16.99
CA ALA A 197 5.25 17.37 -17.41
C ALA A 197 6.24 18.52 -17.15
N CYS A 198 7.15 18.38 -16.18
CA CYS A 198 8.25 19.31 -15.91
C CYS A 198 9.53 19.00 -16.73
N GLY A 199 9.51 17.99 -17.62
CA GLY A 199 10.63 17.63 -18.49
C GLY A 199 11.69 16.72 -17.84
N PHE A 200 11.41 16.12 -16.68
CA PHE A 200 12.32 15.16 -16.05
C PHE A 200 12.28 13.79 -16.73
N SER A 201 13.42 13.12 -16.75
CA SER A 201 13.53 11.77 -17.33
C SER A 201 12.83 10.71 -16.48
N THR A 202 12.45 9.59 -17.10
CA THR A 202 11.93 8.41 -16.40
C THR A 202 12.92 7.89 -15.33
N ALA A 203 14.23 8.01 -15.57
CA ALA A 203 15.25 7.62 -14.60
C ALA A 203 15.23 8.52 -13.35
N SER A 204 15.04 9.83 -13.54
CA SER A 204 14.86 10.78 -12.44
C SER A 204 13.61 10.45 -11.61
N ALA A 205 12.49 10.17 -12.26
CA ALA A 205 11.26 9.77 -11.58
C ALA A 205 11.44 8.45 -10.82
N ALA A 206 12.13 7.46 -11.41
CA ALA A 206 12.44 6.21 -10.74
C ALA A 206 13.29 6.40 -9.47
N THR A 207 14.26 7.34 -9.50
CA THR A 207 15.08 7.69 -8.33
C THR A 207 14.22 8.30 -7.22
N VAL A 208 13.31 9.21 -7.55
CA VAL A 208 12.37 9.81 -6.56
C VAL A 208 11.49 8.73 -5.94
N ILE A 209 10.93 7.82 -6.76
CA ILE A 209 10.12 6.69 -6.28
C ILE A 209 10.96 5.78 -5.37
N GLN A 210 12.21 5.49 -5.73
CA GLN A 210 13.11 4.68 -4.91
C GLN A 210 13.25 5.23 -3.49
N TRP A 211 13.52 6.52 -3.37
CA TRP A 211 13.65 7.18 -2.07
C TRP A 211 12.33 7.28 -1.31
N HIS A 212 11.22 7.45 -2.02
CA HIS A 212 9.89 7.34 -1.42
C HIS A 212 9.69 5.96 -0.76
N VAL A 213 9.99 4.87 -1.48
CA VAL A 213 9.82 3.50 -0.98
C VAL A 213 10.81 3.20 0.17
N ILE A 214 12.03 3.74 0.12
CA ILE A 214 12.96 3.69 1.26
C ILE A 214 12.34 4.40 2.46
N GLY A 215 11.76 5.59 2.26
CA GLY A 215 11.02 6.34 3.29
C GLY A 215 9.82 5.57 3.87
N MET A 216 9.19 4.70 3.08
CA MET A 216 8.10 3.84 3.54
C MET A 216 8.56 2.69 4.43
N PHE A 217 9.69 2.05 4.14
CA PHE A 217 10.08 0.81 4.82
C PHE A 217 11.19 0.99 5.87
N LEU A 218 12.16 1.85 5.62
CA LEU A 218 13.28 2.05 6.56
C LEU A 218 12.83 2.55 7.94
N PRO A 219 11.88 3.49 8.06
CA PRO A 219 11.43 3.97 9.37
C PRO A 219 10.70 2.91 10.20
N ALA A 220 10.19 1.85 9.58
CA ALA A 220 9.49 0.77 10.29
C ALA A 220 10.34 0.13 11.40
N PHE A 221 11.67 0.10 11.25
CA PHE A 221 12.60 -0.40 12.27
C PHE A 221 12.61 0.47 13.54
N PHE A 222 12.25 1.74 13.44
CA PHE A 222 12.28 2.72 14.53
C PHE A 222 10.89 3.11 15.01
N ALA A 223 9.88 2.97 14.16
CA ALA A 223 8.52 3.42 14.44
C ALA A 223 7.88 2.68 15.61
N GLY A 224 8.16 1.37 15.80
CA GLY A 224 7.72 0.60 16.96
C GLY A 224 8.24 1.19 18.27
N PRO A 225 9.55 1.29 18.48
CA PRO A 225 10.14 1.95 19.65
C PRO A 225 9.66 3.40 19.88
N LEU A 226 9.39 4.16 18.82
CA LEU A 226 8.81 5.50 18.94
C LEU A 226 7.38 5.46 19.49
N VAL A 227 6.57 4.50 19.02
CA VAL A 227 5.20 4.29 19.53
C VAL A 227 5.24 3.88 21.00
N ASP A 228 6.13 2.95 21.37
CA ASP A 228 6.27 2.50 22.76
C ASP A 228 6.68 3.65 23.70
N ARG A 229 7.57 4.54 23.25
CA ARG A 229 8.09 5.65 24.05
C ARG A 229 7.14 6.85 24.13
N PHE A 230 6.51 7.23 23.02
CA PHE A 230 5.75 8.49 22.91
C PHE A 230 4.25 8.28 22.82
N GLY A 231 3.79 7.02 22.63
CA GLY A 231 2.41 6.64 22.44
C GLY A 231 1.92 6.81 21.01
N ALA A 232 1.02 5.92 20.60
CA ALA A 232 0.56 5.83 19.21
C ALA A 232 -0.08 7.12 18.68
N ARG A 233 -0.84 7.86 19.50
CA ARG A 233 -1.47 9.12 19.06
C ARG A 233 -0.48 10.21 18.65
N ARG A 234 0.60 10.38 19.41
CA ARG A 234 1.62 11.39 19.11
C ARG A 234 2.40 11.01 17.87
N VAL A 235 2.78 9.73 17.74
CA VAL A 235 3.51 9.24 16.57
C VAL A 235 2.64 9.36 15.30
N ALA A 236 1.33 9.04 15.38
CA ALA A 236 0.39 9.26 14.29
C ALA A 236 0.32 10.75 13.87
N ALA A 237 0.25 11.67 14.84
CA ALA A 237 0.24 13.11 14.56
C ALA A 237 1.55 13.58 13.91
N VAL A 238 2.71 13.07 14.34
CA VAL A 238 4.01 13.34 13.70
C VAL A 238 4.03 12.81 12.26
N GLY A 239 3.46 11.61 12.01
CA GLY A 239 3.30 11.08 10.67
C GLY A 239 2.44 11.98 9.77
N ALA A 240 1.31 12.46 10.30
CA ALA A 240 0.44 13.41 9.57
C ALA A 240 1.16 14.74 9.31
N ALA A 241 1.93 15.25 10.27
CA ALA A 241 2.76 16.45 10.09
C ALA A 241 3.85 16.25 9.02
N ALA A 242 4.44 15.06 8.93
CA ALA A 242 5.40 14.73 7.88
C ALA A 242 4.74 14.71 6.47
N ILE A 243 3.52 14.17 6.32
CA ILE A 243 2.78 14.26 5.05
C ILE A 243 2.38 15.71 4.75
N ALA A 244 1.99 16.51 5.76
CA ALA A 244 1.73 17.93 5.56
C ALA A 244 2.99 18.70 5.11
N ALA A 245 4.14 18.41 5.71
CA ALA A 245 5.44 18.96 5.28
C ALA A 245 5.78 18.51 3.85
N SER A 246 5.48 17.24 3.47
CA SER A 246 5.58 16.77 2.08
C SER A 246 4.76 17.65 1.13
N ALA A 247 3.48 17.89 1.46
CA ALA A 247 2.61 18.75 0.65
C ALA A 247 3.14 20.18 0.56
N CYS A 248 3.58 20.78 1.66
CA CYS A 248 4.19 22.12 1.66
C CYS A 248 5.46 22.18 0.80
N THR A 249 6.31 21.16 0.86
CA THR A 249 7.51 21.07 0.02
C THR A 249 7.13 20.96 -1.47
N ALA A 250 6.12 20.15 -1.80
CA ALA A 250 5.61 20.03 -3.18
C ALA A 250 4.97 21.32 -3.70
N LEU A 251 4.44 22.17 -2.80
CA LEU A 251 3.87 23.48 -3.13
C LEU A 251 4.93 24.57 -3.28
N SER A 252 6.14 24.39 -2.71
CA SER A 252 7.20 25.40 -2.75
C SER A 252 7.99 25.44 -4.07
N GLY A 253 7.86 24.39 -4.93
CA GLY A 253 8.51 24.38 -6.23
C GLY A 253 8.39 23.05 -6.96
N VAL A 254 8.92 23.03 -8.18
CA VAL A 254 8.90 21.87 -9.10
C VAL A 254 10.30 21.44 -9.54
N GLU A 255 11.33 21.81 -8.78
CA GLU A 255 12.69 21.33 -9.02
C GLU A 255 12.86 19.90 -8.49
N MET A 256 13.91 19.21 -8.93
CA MET A 256 14.22 17.84 -8.52
C MET A 256 14.29 17.69 -6.98
N ALA A 257 14.84 18.68 -6.28
CA ALA A 257 14.93 18.68 -4.84
C ALA A 257 13.57 18.69 -4.15
N HIS A 258 12.58 19.40 -4.70
CA HIS A 258 11.20 19.43 -4.17
C HIS A 258 10.52 18.09 -4.33
N PHE A 259 10.61 17.47 -5.52
CA PHE A 259 10.05 16.12 -5.75
C PHE A 259 10.71 15.09 -4.84
N PHE A 260 12.02 15.14 -4.69
CA PHE A 260 12.77 14.23 -3.83
C PHE A 260 12.37 14.36 -2.35
N ALA A 261 12.44 15.58 -1.81
CA ALA A 261 12.16 15.83 -0.39
C ALA A 261 10.68 15.55 -0.06
N SER A 262 9.75 15.99 -0.92
CA SER A 262 8.31 15.71 -0.72
C SER A 262 8.02 14.21 -0.74
N SER A 263 8.56 13.46 -1.70
CA SER A 263 8.35 12.02 -1.81
C SER A 263 8.93 11.23 -0.62
N LEU A 264 10.11 11.61 -0.13
CA LEU A 264 10.71 11.00 1.06
C LEU A 264 9.86 11.26 2.31
N LEU A 265 9.44 12.51 2.52
CA LEU A 265 8.57 12.90 3.64
C LEU A 265 7.20 12.20 3.58
N LEU A 266 6.65 12.01 2.37
CA LEU A 266 5.41 11.28 2.15
C LEU A 266 5.53 9.82 2.61
N GLY A 267 6.61 9.13 2.22
CA GLY A 267 6.88 7.75 2.63
C GLY A 267 7.06 7.61 4.14
N LEU A 268 7.87 8.48 4.74
CA LEU A 268 8.10 8.55 6.18
C LEU A 268 6.79 8.77 6.95
N GLY A 269 6.02 9.77 6.56
CA GLY A 269 4.76 10.11 7.21
C GLY A 269 3.74 8.99 7.11
N TRP A 270 3.61 8.37 5.94
CA TRP A 270 2.74 7.20 5.74
C TRP A 270 3.12 6.04 6.66
N ASN A 271 4.40 5.70 6.78
CA ASN A 271 4.86 4.63 7.66
C ASN A 271 4.50 4.89 9.12
N LEU A 272 4.76 6.09 9.62
CA LEU A 272 4.43 6.47 10.99
C LEU A 272 2.92 6.44 11.26
N MET A 273 2.10 6.94 10.31
CA MET A 273 0.64 6.88 10.41
C MET A 273 0.13 5.44 10.41
N LEU A 274 0.71 4.57 9.57
CA LEU A 274 0.32 3.16 9.46
C LEU A 274 0.65 2.39 10.75
N ILE A 275 1.89 2.48 11.25
CA ILE A 275 2.33 1.75 12.45
C ILE A 275 1.58 2.26 13.69
N ALA A 276 1.49 3.58 13.86
CA ALA A 276 0.75 4.15 14.96
C ALA A 276 -0.75 3.86 14.88
N GLY A 277 -1.35 3.92 13.69
CA GLY A 277 -2.75 3.60 13.46
C GLY A 277 -3.07 2.12 13.74
N THR A 278 -2.20 1.19 13.34
CA THR A 278 -2.37 -0.24 13.67
C THR A 278 -2.24 -0.52 15.16
N THR A 279 -1.38 0.21 15.87
CA THR A 279 -1.29 0.15 17.33
C THR A 279 -2.56 0.70 17.99
N LEU A 280 -3.03 1.88 17.54
CA LEU A 280 -4.32 2.45 18.04
C LEU A 280 -5.49 1.50 17.79
N LEU A 281 -5.51 0.81 16.66
CA LEU A 281 -6.52 -0.21 16.40
C LEU A 281 -6.46 -1.31 17.46
N ALA A 282 -5.26 -1.85 17.72
CA ALA A 282 -5.03 -2.92 18.68
C ALA A 282 -5.42 -2.53 20.13
N GLU A 283 -5.24 -1.27 20.51
CA GLU A 283 -5.63 -0.71 21.81
C GLU A 283 -7.15 -0.53 21.98
N ASN A 284 -7.94 -0.58 20.90
CA ASN A 284 -9.36 -0.20 20.90
C ASN A 284 -10.31 -1.33 20.53
N HIS A 285 -9.84 -2.59 20.44
CA HIS A 285 -10.68 -3.77 20.24
C HIS A 285 -10.39 -4.87 21.27
N ALA A 286 -11.36 -5.73 21.55
CA ALA A 286 -11.17 -6.94 22.33
C ALA A 286 -10.44 -8.02 21.48
N PRO A 287 -9.76 -9.01 22.12
CA PRO A 287 -9.08 -10.09 21.39
C PRO A 287 -9.97 -10.83 20.40
N GLN A 288 -11.24 -11.05 20.74
CA GLN A 288 -12.24 -11.74 19.91
C GLN A 288 -12.66 -10.91 18.68
N GLU A 289 -12.52 -9.58 18.74
CA GLU A 289 -12.88 -8.64 17.67
C GLU A 289 -11.72 -8.34 16.72
N ARG A 290 -10.50 -8.85 17.01
CA ARG A 290 -9.27 -8.55 16.26
C ARG A 290 -9.44 -8.73 14.76
N GLY A 291 -10.02 -9.84 14.33
CA GLY A 291 -10.21 -10.13 12.91
C GLY A 291 -11.13 -9.13 12.23
N ALA A 292 -12.23 -8.75 12.89
CA ALA A 292 -13.18 -7.77 12.39
C ALA A 292 -12.58 -6.35 12.33
N ALA A 293 -11.83 -5.96 13.36
CA ALA A 293 -11.15 -4.66 13.41
C ALA A 293 -10.10 -4.52 12.31
N GLN A 294 -9.27 -5.54 12.10
CA GLN A 294 -8.29 -5.58 11.03
C GLN A 294 -8.95 -5.57 9.65
N ALA A 295 -10.00 -6.38 9.43
CA ALA A 295 -10.73 -6.39 8.17
C ALA A 295 -11.35 -5.03 7.85
N LEU A 296 -11.88 -4.32 8.86
CA LEU A 296 -12.41 -2.96 8.70
C LEU A 296 -11.33 -1.98 8.27
N MET A 297 -10.16 -2.02 8.91
CA MET A 297 -9.02 -1.16 8.55
C MET A 297 -8.56 -1.42 7.12
N GLU A 298 -8.37 -2.68 6.73
CA GLU A 298 -7.92 -3.04 5.39
C GLU A 298 -8.96 -2.67 4.32
N LEU A 299 -10.26 -2.84 4.62
CA LEU A 299 -11.32 -2.43 3.72
C LEU A 299 -11.31 -0.91 3.48
N CYS A 300 -11.17 -0.11 4.55
CA CYS A 300 -11.12 1.35 4.43
C CYS A 300 -9.83 1.81 3.73
N ASN A 301 -8.69 1.23 4.05
CA ASN A 301 -7.41 1.52 3.38
C ASN A 301 -7.51 1.18 1.88
N GLY A 302 -8.02 -0.01 1.53
CA GLY A 302 -8.19 -0.43 0.15
C GLY A 302 -9.20 0.44 -0.61
N ALA A 303 -10.32 0.80 0.00
CA ALA A 303 -11.33 1.67 -0.63
C ALA A 303 -10.77 3.07 -0.92
N THR A 304 -10.03 3.67 0.02
CA THR A 304 -9.37 4.96 -0.21
C THR A 304 -8.26 4.85 -1.26
N ALA A 305 -7.47 3.77 -1.24
CA ALA A 305 -6.45 3.52 -2.25
C ALA A 305 -7.04 3.43 -3.66
N VAL A 306 -8.15 2.69 -3.83
CA VAL A 306 -8.87 2.60 -5.11
C VAL A 306 -9.35 3.98 -5.54
N ALA A 307 -10.08 4.69 -4.68
CA ALA A 307 -10.63 6.01 -5.01
C ALA A 307 -9.52 7.00 -5.42
N MET A 308 -8.42 7.05 -4.67
CA MET A 308 -7.30 7.95 -4.92
C MET A 308 -6.48 7.53 -6.15
N SER A 309 -6.36 6.23 -6.43
CA SER A 309 -5.68 5.73 -7.63
C SER A 309 -6.46 6.07 -8.90
N PHE A 310 -7.78 5.86 -8.94
CA PHE A 310 -8.61 6.31 -10.06
C PHE A 310 -8.61 7.83 -10.21
N GLY A 311 -8.64 8.55 -9.07
CA GLY A 311 -8.65 10.01 -9.06
C GLY A 311 -7.32 10.65 -9.47
N SER A 312 -6.18 9.98 -9.28
CA SER A 312 -4.85 10.61 -9.38
C SER A 312 -4.57 11.24 -10.74
N GLY A 313 -4.80 10.51 -11.83
CA GLY A 313 -4.59 11.02 -13.19
C GLY A 313 -5.61 12.09 -13.58
N ALA A 314 -6.89 11.88 -13.28
CA ALA A 314 -7.96 12.82 -13.58
C ALA A 314 -7.80 14.15 -12.79
N LEU A 315 -7.44 14.07 -11.52
CA LEU A 315 -7.17 15.25 -10.69
C LEU A 315 -5.92 15.98 -11.18
N LEU A 316 -4.84 15.26 -11.50
CA LEU A 316 -3.64 15.91 -12.03
C LEU A 316 -3.92 16.64 -13.35
N ALA A 317 -4.66 16.02 -14.26
CA ALA A 317 -5.03 16.64 -15.55
C ALA A 317 -6.04 17.79 -15.39
N GLY A 318 -7.00 17.69 -14.45
CA GLY A 318 -8.07 18.67 -14.28
C GLY A 318 -7.72 19.84 -13.39
N VAL A 319 -7.10 19.58 -12.22
CA VAL A 319 -6.83 20.62 -11.20
C VAL A 319 -5.34 20.86 -10.95
N GLY A 320 -4.46 20.00 -11.46
CA GLY A 320 -3.02 20.16 -11.43
C GLY A 320 -2.34 19.71 -10.12
N TRP A 321 -1.01 19.72 -10.13
CA TRP A 321 -0.15 19.28 -9.04
C TRP A 321 -0.36 20.08 -7.74
N THR A 322 -0.49 21.39 -7.85
CA THR A 322 -0.70 22.29 -6.71
C THR A 322 -1.99 21.97 -5.94
N ALA A 323 -3.10 21.79 -6.66
CA ALA A 323 -4.39 21.52 -6.04
C ALA A 323 -4.43 20.15 -5.34
N ILE A 324 -3.77 19.12 -5.90
CA ILE A 324 -3.63 17.79 -5.26
C ILE A 324 -2.95 17.92 -3.89
N ASN A 325 -1.82 18.63 -3.83
CA ASN A 325 -1.07 18.80 -2.59
C ASN A 325 -1.80 19.69 -1.58
N LEU A 326 -2.48 20.75 -2.05
CA LEU A 326 -3.29 21.62 -1.18
C LEU A 326 -4.47 20.86 -0.56
N ALA A 327 -5.15 20.00 -1.32
CA ALA A 327 -6.26 19.19 -0.83
C ALA A 327 -5.85 18.15 0.22
N ALA A 328 -4.58 17.78 0.30
CA ALA A 328 -4.08 16.89 1.33
C ALA A 328 -4.17 17.51 2.74
N LEU A 329 -3.99 18.83 2.88
CA LEU A 329 -3.91 19.50 4.18
C LEU A 329 -5.22 19.41 5.00
N PRO A 330 -6.42 19.70 4.46
CA PRO A 330 -7.66 19.56 5.21
C PRO A 330 -7.96 18.10 5.57
N LEU A 331 -7.61 17.13 4.74
CA LEU A 331 -7.78 15.71 5.05
C LEU A 331 -6.88 15.28 6.23
N LEU A 332 -5.64 15.76 6.26
CA LEU A 332 -4.72 15.51 7.40
C LEU A 332 -5.22 16.19 8.67
N ALA A 333 -5.75 17.41 8.58
CA ALA A 333 -6.36 18.10 9.71
C ALA A 333 -7.56 17.30 10.27
N LEU A 334 -8.41 16.74 9.40
CA LEU A 334 -9.51 15.85 9.79
C LEU A 334 -8.99 14.58 10.50
N ALA A 335 -7.96 13.93 9.95
CA ALA A 335 -7.33 12.77 10.57
C ALA A 335 -6.77 13.09 11.95
N CYS A 336 -6.07 14.21 12.09
CA CYS A 336 -5.54 14.69 13.37
C CYS A 336 -6.66 15.02 14.35
N ALA A 337 -7.71 15.71 13.92
CA ALA A 337 -8.86 16.01 14.79
C ALA A 337 -9.51 14.74 15.35
N ALA A 338 -9.62 13.69 14.54
CA ALA A 338 -10.15 12.40 14.98
C ALA A 338 -9.35 11.75 16.12
N LEU A 339 -8.03 11.98 16.21
CA LEU A 339 -7.17 11.46 17.29
C LEU A 339 -7.54 12.03 18.66
N TRP A 340 -8.07 13.25 18.70
CA TRP A 340 -8.32 13.98 19.95
C TRP A 340 -9.80 13.98 20.36
N VAL A 341 -10.68 13.31 19.60
CA VAL A 341 -12.07 13.11 20.02
C VAL A 341 -12.07 12.28 21.31
N ARG A 342 -12.44 12.89 22.42
CA ARG A 342 -12.54 12.24 23.73
C ARG A 342 -13.68 11.22 23.71
N LYS A 343 -13.50 10.08 24.39
CA LYS A 343 -14.62 9.23 24.80
C LYS A 343 -15.59 10.12 25.60
N ALA A 344 -16.86 10.21 25.19
CA ALA A 344 -17.89 10.65 26.12
C ALA A 344 -17.77 9.78 27.38
N LYS A 345 -17.60 10.40 28.53
CA LYS A 345 -17.64 9.67 29.81
C LYS A 345 -18.94 8.86 29.79
N PRO A 346 -18.93 7.53 30.12
CA PRO A 346 -20.18 6.84 30.35
C PRO A 346 -20.93 7.64 31.44
N LEU A 347 -22.15 8.05 31.15
CA LEU A 347 -23.06 8.49 32.20
C LEU A 347 -23.15 7.30 33.18
N MET A 348 -22.59 7.48 34.37
CA MET A 348 -22.81 6.54 35.45
C MET A 348 -24.33 6.51 35.71
N ALA A 349 -24.98 5.40 35.37
CA ALA A 349 -26.29 5.06 35.77
C ALA A 349 -26.20 4.32 37.13
#